data_6587a6a83168e23b13a7d005f7de7cc7
#
_entry.id   6587a6a83168e23b13a7d005f7de7cc7
#
_cell.length_a   1.000
_cell.length_b   1.000
_cell.length_c   1.000
_cell.angle_alpha   90.00
_cell.angle_beta   90.00
_cell.angle_gamma   90.00
#
_symmetry.space_group_name_H-M   'P 1'
#
loop_
_entity.id
_entity.type
_entity.pdbx_description
1 polymer ?
#
loop_
_entity_poly.entity_id
_entity_poly.type
_entity_poly.pdbx_seq_one_letter_code
_entity_poly.pdbx_strand_id
1 'polypeptide(L)' 'MHSDHPVIRLKPKTNAQRLRQGFPWVYDNELVTDRRTKAIAPGSLAILRDHGQNTLGLFAVNPNSKIVARK' A
#
# COMPACT_ATOMS: atom_id res chain seq x y z
N MET A 1 21.75 6.67 1.23
CA MET A 1 21.27 5.46 0.54
C MET A 1 19.81 5.64 0.18
N HIS A 2 19.48 5.34 -1.04
CA HIS A 2 18.10 5.50 -1.51
C HIS A 2 17.30 4.24 -1.24
N SER A 3 16.06 4.43 -0.81
CA SER A 3 15.10 3.35 -0.80
C SER A 3 14.55 3.20 -2.22
N ASP A 4 14.75 2.04 -2.83
CA ASP A 4 14.23 1.76 -4.16
C ASP A 4 12.81 1.20 -4.11
N HIS A 5 12.19 1.23 -2.94
CA HIS A 5 10.83 0.73 -2.81
C HIS A 5 9.84 1.69 -3.46
N PRO A 6 8.91 1.18 -4.26
CA PRO A 6 7.84 2.02 -4.78
C PRO A 6 6.95 2.53 -3.65
N VAL A 7 6.28 3.63 -3.90
CA VAL A 7 5.33 4.22 -2.95
C VAL A 7 3.92 3.96 -3.44
N ILE A 8 3.08 3.42 -2.56
CA ILE A 8 1.66 3.23 -2.83
C ILE A 8 0.85 4.05 -1.83
N ARG A 9 -0.36 4.45 -2.21
CA ARG A 9 -1.18 5.34 -1.40
C ARG A 9 -2.59 4.83 -1.23
N LEU A 10 -3.15 5.06 -0.05
CA LEU A 10 -4.55 4.81 0.22
C LEU A 10 -5.43 5.87 -0.43
N LYS A 11 -6.64 5.49 -0.82
CA LYS A 11 -7.65 6.43 -1.31
C LYS A 11 -8.06 7.39 -0.19
N PRO A 12 -8.47 8.62 -0.53
CA PRO A 12 -8.78 9.64 0.48
C PRO A 12 -9.84 9.23 1.51
N LYS A 13 -10.79 8.40 1.12
CA LYS A 13 -11.89 7.99 1.99
C LYS A 13 -11.57 6.73 2.80
N THR A 14 -10.39 6.17 2.64
CA THR A 14 -9.99 4.96 3.35
C THR A 14 -9.63 5.31 4.80
N ASN A 15 -10.12 4.49 5.73
CA ASN A 15 -9.82 4.67 7.15
C ASN A 15 -8.44 4.09 7.47
N ALA A 16 -7.43 4.96 7.50
CA ALA A 16 -6.05 4.55 7.80
C ALA A 16 -5.87 4.12 9.26
N GLN A 17 -6.78 4.51 10.15
CA GLN A 17 -6.71 4.11 11.56
C GLN A 17 -6.71 2.61 11.73
N ARG A 18 -7.44 1.89 10.89
CA ARG A 18 -7.46 0.43 10.94
C ARG A 18 -6.06 -0.15 10.85
N LEU A 19 -5.24 0.39 9.94
CA LEU A 19 -3.87 -0.07 9.77
C LEU A 19 -2.98 0.29 10.94
N ARG A 20 -3.22 1.44 11.56
CA ARG A 20 -2.50 1.86 12.74
C ARG A 20 -2.86 1.02 13.97
N GLN A 21 -4.07 0.47 13.99
CA GLN A 21 -4.55 -0.38 15.08
C GLN A 21 -4.09 -1.84 14.95
N GLY A 22 -3.33 -2.17 13.91
CA GLY A 22 -2.73 -3.48 13.78
C GLY A 22 -3.33 -4.41 12.75
N PHE A 23 -4.30 -3.95 11.96
CA PHE A 23 -4.78 -4.75 10.83
C PHE A 23 -3.72 -4.72 9.72
N PRO A 24 -3.16 -5.89 9.37
CA PRO A 24 -1.93 -5.93 8.57
C PRO A 24 -2.16 -5.99 7.07
N TRP A 25 -3.37 -5.71 6.57
CA TRP A 25 -3.66 -5.85 5.15
C TRP A 25 -4.49 -4.71 4.60
N VAL A 26 -4.36 -4.50 3.28
CA VAL A 26 -5.08 -3.49 2.52
C VAL A 26 -5.78 -4.17 1.35
N TYR A 27 -7.05 -3.86 1.16
CA TYR A 27 -7.82 -4.39 0.03
C TYR A 27 -7.61 -3.53 -1.22
N ASP A 28 -7.86 -4.13 -2.39
CA ASP A 28 -7.66 -3.48 -3.67
C ASP A 28 -8.50 -2.22 -3.86
N ASN A 29 -9.70 -2.17 -3.29
CA ASN A 29 -10.55 -0.98 -3.37
C ASN A 29 -10.16 0.14 -2.41
N GLU A 30 -9.20 -0.10 -1.54
CA GLU A 30 -8.71 0.90 -0.59
C GLU A 30 -7.46 1.63 -1.09
N LEU A 31 -6.85 1.13 -2.15
CA LEU A 31 -5.58 1.61 -2.66
C LEU A 31 -5.77 2.37 -3.96
N VAL A 32 -5.03 3.46 -4.13
CA VAL A 32 -4.96 4.14 -5.43
C VAL A 32 -4.19 3.23 -6.38
N THR A 33 -4.90 2.70 -7.38
CA THR A 33 -4.30 1.76 -8.33
C THR A 33 -3.98 2.49 -9.62
N ASP A 34 -2.74 2.89 -9.78
CA ASP A 34 -2.25 3.52 -11.00
C ASP A 34 -1.30 2.59 -11.75
N ARG A 35 -0.68 3.10 -12.82
CA ARG A 35 0.27 2.32 -13.60
C ARG A 35 1.43 1.80 -12.78
N ARG A 36 1.93 2.62 -11.87
CA ARG A 36 3.07 2.25 -11.05
C ARG A 36 2.71 1.12 -10.11
N THR A 37 1.53 1.19 -9.51
CA THR A 37 1.05 0.15 -8.61
C THR A 37 0.88 -1.16 -9.36
N LYS A 38 0.30 -1.11 -10.56
CA LYS A 38 0.09 -2.31 -11.38
C LYS A 38 1.38 -2.93 -11.87
N ALA A 39 2.43 -2.13 -12.00
CA ALA A 39 3.73 -2.59 -12.47
C ALA A 39 4.57 -3.23 -11.38
N ILE A 40 4.15 -3.16 -10.13
CA ILE A 40 4.89 -3.76 -9.01
C ILE A 40 4.84 -5.28 -9.14
N ALA A 41 6.01 -5.91 -9.08
CA ALA A 41 6.08 -7.37 -9.12
C ALA A 41 5.42 -7.96 -7.87
N PRO A 42 4.63 -9.04 -8.02
CA PRO A 42 3.99 -9.68 -6.87
C PRO A 42 5.00 -10.06 -5.79
N GLY A 43 4.68 -9.71 -4.55
CA GLY A 43 5.54 -9.98 -3.40
C GLY A 43 6.60 -8.93 -3.13
N SER A 44 6.71 -7.91 -3.98
CA SER A 44 7.68 -6.82 -3.75
C SER A 44 7.24 -5.95 -2.58
N LEU A 45 8.21 -5.38 -1.89
CA LEU A 45 7.94 -4.44 -0.81
C LEU A 45 7.67 -3.05 -1.38
N ALA A 46 6.74 -2.35 -0.75
CA ALA A 46 6.41 -0.97 -1.09
C ALA A 46 6.16 -0.16 0.17
N ILE A 47 6.40 1.13 0.08
CA ILE A 47 6.09 2.06 1.17
C ILE A 47 4.63 2.47 1.02
N LEU A 48 3.83 2.19 2.04
CA LEU A 48 2.42 2.59 2.07
C LEU A 48 2.27 3.93 2.76
N ARG A 49 1.56 4.84 2.11
CA ARG A 49 1.21 6.16 2.65
C ARG A 49 -0.29 6.33 2.65
N ASP A 50 -0.79 7.14 3.58
CA ASP A 50 -2.19 7.55 3.53
C ASP A 50 -2.36 8.71 2.54
N HIS A 51 -3.59 9.22 2.38
CA HIS A 51 -3.84 10.31 1.43
C HIS A 51 -3.16 11.62 1.84
N GLY A 52 -2.83 11.78 3.12
CA GLY A 52 -2.08 12.93 3.62
C GLY A 52 -0.57 12.73 3.54
N GLN A 53 -0.12 11.67 2.87
CA GLN A 53 1.29 11.33 2.67
C GLN A 53 2.06 10.94 3.93
N ASN A 54 1.34 10.54 4.95
CA ASN A 54 1.97 9.96 6.15
C ASN A 54 2.36 8.52 5.86
N THR A 55 3.61 8.18 6.15
CA THR A 55 4.11 6.82 5.93
C THR A 55 3.54 5.87 6.96
N LEU A 56 2.90 4.79 6.48
CA LEU A 56 2.31 3.78 7.34
C LEU A 56 3.23 2.57 7.53
N GLY A 57 4.21 2.40 6.66
CA GLY A 57 5.19 1.33 6.79
C GLY A 57 5.51 0.65 5.47
N LEU A 58 6.29 -0.43 5.55
CA LEU A 58 6.59 -1.29 4.41
C LEU A 58 5.59 -2.42 4.35
N PHE A 59 5.05 -2.65 3.15
CA PHE A 59 4.07 -3.69 2.90
C PHE A 59 4.50 -4.53 1.71
N ALA A 60 4.27 -5.83 1.77
CA ALA A 60 4.39 -6.69 0.59
C ALA A 60 3.17 -6.49 -0.29
N VAL A 61 3.39 -6.22 -1.57
CA VAL A 61 2.32 -5.84 -2.50
C VAL A 61 2.10 -6.94 -3.52
N ASN A 62 0.84 -7.27 -3.77
CA ASN A 62 0.44 -8.16 -4.84
C ASN A 62 -0.70 -7.51 -5.62
N PRO A 63 -0.40 -6.86 -6.76
CA PRO A 63 -1.41 -6.10 -7.50
C PRO A 63 -2.54 -6.95 -8.06
N ASN A 64 -2.35 -8.26 -8.15
CA ASN A 64 -3.33 -9.18 -8.72
C ASN A 64 -4.24 -9.81 -7.66
N SER A 65 -4.06 -9.46 -6.41
CA SER A 65 -4.82 -10.01 -5.30
C SER A 65 -5.85 -9.00 -4.80
N LYS A 66 -6.94 -9.49 -4.21
CA LYS A 66 -7.90 -8.63 -3.51
C LYS A 66 -7.28 -8.02 -2.26
N ILE A 67 -6.44 -8.76 -1.56
CA ILE A 67 -5.61 -8.21 -0.50
C ILE A 67 -4.32 -7.79 -1.17
N VAL A 68 -4.28 -6.53 -1.56
CA VAL A 68 -3.26 -6.02 -2.45
C VAL A 68 -1.96 -5.68 -1.72
N ALA A 69 -2.04 -5.43 -0.41
CA ALA A 69 -0.86 -5.14 0.39
C ALA A 69 -0.97 -5.81 1.76
N ARG A 70 0.14 -6.33 2.25
CA ARG A 70 0.27 -6.97 3.56
C ARG A 70 1.52 -6.47 4.26
N LYS A 71 1.39 -6.24 5.53
CA LYS A 71 2.53 -5.86 6.36
C LYS A 71 3.45 -7.04 6.69
#